data_311c7cabdb63547f52da603acda5c858
#
_entry.id   311c7cabdb63547f52da603acda5c858
#
_cell.length_a   1.000
_cell.length_b   1.000
_cell.length_c   1.000
_cell.angle_alpha   90.00
_cell.angle_beta   90.00
_cell.angle_gamma   90.00
#
_symmetry.space_group_name_H-M   'P 1'
#
loop_
_entity.id
_entity.type
_entity.pdbx_description
1 polymer ?
#
loop_
_entity_poly.entity_id
_entity_poly.type
_entity_poly.pdbx_seq_one_letter_code
_entity_poly.pdbx_strand_id
1 'polypeptide(L)'
;MPLIEIEKLTKDYGQGRGIFNINLSIEKGEVFGFVGTNGAGKTTVIRHLMGFLKPQIGSVRINGMDCWEDSAEIKKMIGYTPGEIAFPDAPTGTEFLKQQAELLGLKDMTYANTIIEKLQLDPTANLKRMSKGMKQKTAIVATLMADPDILILDEPTTGLDPLMRAEFVNILNDEKKKGKTIFMSSHMFEEVEHTCDKVALIKDGQIIAVKSTLEVKHNEEKTYKIEFTSHEDYQRFLTEPFNCVDQRESQNQVIVNIHDRHINTLFKVLKGYEIKFITENKYTLEKYFRSLY
;
A
#
# COMPACT_ATOMS: atom_id res chain seq x y z
N MET A 1 -10.61 19.72 -8.16
CA MET A 1 -9.25 19.71 -8.69
C MET A 1 -8.47 18.73 -7.85
N PRO A 2 -7.74 17.80 -8.47
CA PRO A 2 -6.93 16.86 -7.73
C PRO A 2 -5.89 17.60 -6.89
N LEU A 3 -5.50 17.01 -5.76
CA LEU A 3 -4.48 17.57 -4.89
C LEU A 3 -3.06 17.28 -5.40
N ILE A 4 -2.87 16.07 -5.96
CA ILE A 4 -1.60 15.66 -6.58
C ILE A 4 -1.86 15.33 -8.04
N GLU A 5 -1.10 15.97 -8.94
CA GLU A 5 -1.20 15.77 -10.38
C GLU A 5 0.17 15.44 -10.98
N ILE A 6 0.21 14.38 -11.77
CA ILE A 6 1.38 13.98 -12.54
C ILE A 6 0.94 13.83 -13.99
N GLU A 7 1.51 14.61 -14.89
CA GLU A 7 1.17 14.61 -16.32
C GLU A 7 2.39 14.28 -17.17
N LYS A 8 2.31 13.19 -17.93
CA LYS A 8 3.33 12.72 -18.89
C LYS A 8 4.76 12.70 -18.32
N LEU A 9 4.89 12.47 -17.01
CA LEU A 9 6.17 12.49 -16.34
C LEU A 9 7.11 11.44 -16.90
N THR A 10 8.26 11.90 -17.39
CA THR A 10 9.31 11.01 -17.91
C THR A 10 10.66 11.43 -17.34
N LYS A 11 11.41 10.44 -16.89
CA LYS A 11 12.81 10.54 -16.47
C LYS A 11 13.55 9.32 -16.98
N ASP A 12 14.34 9.47 -18.02
CA ASP A 12 15.17 8.44 -18.61
C ASP A 12 16.60 8.52 -18.06
N TYR A 13 17.08 7.43 -17.49
CA TYR A 13 18.47 7.26 -17.03
C TYR A 13 19.34 6.51 -18.06
N GLY A 14 18.78 6.20 -19.22
CA GLY A 14 19.42 5.41 -20.27
C GLY A 14 19.26 3.91 -20.07
N GLN A 15 19.48 3.16 -21.17
CA GLN A 15 19.39 1.70 -21.19
C GLN A 15 18.02 1.13 -20.75
N GLY A 16 16.92 1.84 -21.04
CA GLY A 16 15.57 1.44 -20.65
C GLY A 16 15.25 1.60 -19.17
N ARG A 17 16.15 2.22 -18.38
CA ARG A 17 15.91 2.49 -16.96
C ARG A 17 15.33 3.88 -16.78
N GLY A 18 14.26 3.98 -16.00
CA GLY A 18 13.61 5.27 -15.77
C GLY A 18 12.14 5.13 -15.45
N ILE A 19 11.42 6.21 -15.65
CA ILE A 19 9.95 6.27 -15.65
C ILE A 19 9.50 6.96 -16.94
N PHE A 20 8.42 6.47 -17.53
CA PHE A 20 8.02 6.86 -18.87
C PHE A 20 6.52 7.13 -18.94
N ASN A 21 6.16 8.37 -19.29
CA ASN A 21 4.78 8.80 -19.51
C ASN A 21 3.83 8.50 -18.34
N ILE A 22 4.30 8.72 -17.10
CA ILE A 22 3.49 8.52 -15.90
C ILE A 22 2.40 9.60 -15.85
N ASN A 23 1.15 9.16 -15.69
CA ASN A 23 -0.01 10.01 -15.51
C ASN A 23 -0.78 9.54 -14.28
N LEU A 24 -0.96 10.42 -13.28
CA LEU A 24 -1.69 10.15 -12.05
C LEU A 24 -2.43 11.39 -11.57
N SER A 25 -3.58 11.16 -10.97
CA SER A 25 -4.42 12.19 -10.35
C SER A 25 -4.93 11.65 -9.02
N ILE A 26 -4.70 12.36 -7.93
CA ILE A 26 -5.07 11.95 -6.57
C ILE A 26 -5.87 13.08 -5.94
N GLU A 27 -7.06 12.74 -5.49
CA GLU A 27 -7.98 13.70 -4.89
C GLU A 27 -7.62 13.99 -3.43
N LYS A 28 -8.06 15.15 -2.93
CA LYS A 28 -7.90 15.50 -1.51
C LYS A 28 -8.60 14.46 -0.62
N GLY A 29 -7.92 13.99 0.41
CA GLY A 29 -8.43 12.98 1.34
C GLY A 29 -8.34 11.53 0.81
N GLU A 30 -7.78 11.32 -0.38
CA GLU A 30 -7.59 10.00 -0.97
C GLU A 30 -6.32 9.34 -0.45
N VAL A 31 -6.40 8.04 -0.14
CA VAL A 31 -5.23 7.19 0.14
C VAL A 31 -4.89 6.40 -1.11
N PHE A 32 -3.75 6.70 -1.70
CA PHE A 32 -3.31 6.15 -2.98
C PHE A 32 -2.08 5.26 -2.82
N GLY A 33 -2.22 4.00 -3.23
CA GLY A 33 -1.15 3.00 -3.25
C GLY A 33 -0.41 2.97 -4.60
N PHE A 34 0.91 2.95 -4.55
CA PHE A 34 1.76 2.86 -5.73
C PHE A 34 2.61 1.60 -5.65
N VAL A 35 2.18 0.54 -6.33
CA VAL A 35 2.70 -0.82 -6.14
C VAL A 35 3.54 -1.25 -7.33
N GLY A 36 4.63 -1.93 -7.06
CA GLY A 36 5.51 -2.50 -8.09
C GLY A 36 6.73 -3.17 -7.47
N THR A 37 7.41 -3.97 -8.27
CA THR A 37 8.65 -4.63 -7.87
C THR A 37 9.76 -3.61 -7.57
N ASN A 38 10.84 -4.06 -6.93
CA ASN A 38 12.02 -3.23 -6.74
C ASN A 38 12.60 -2.85 -8.11
N GLY A 39 12.98 -1.58 -8.26
CA GLY A 39 13.46 -1.03 -9.53
C GLY A 39 12.36 -0.60 -10.53
N ALA A 40 11.07 -0.81 -10.24
CA ALA A 40 9.98 -0.43 -11.14
C ALA A 40 9.83 1.09 -11.35
N GLY A 41 10.49 1.94 -10.54
CA GLY A 41 10.44 3.39 -10.68
C GLY A 41 9.70 4.13 -9.56
N LYS A 42 9.20 3.43 -8.51
CA LYS A 42 8.42 4.02 -7.40
C LYS A 42 9.12 5.21 -6.74
N THR A 43 10.33 4.99 -6.24
CA THR A 43 11.14 6.05 -5.61
C THR A 43 11.45 7.20 -6.56
N THR A 44 11.60 6.94 -7.88
CA THR A 44 11.82 7.99 -8.87
C THR A 44 10.61 8.93 -8.97
N VAL A 45 9.39 8.39 -8.99
CA VAL A 45 8.15 9.19 -8.96
C VAL A 45 8.09 10.02 -7.66
N ILE A 46 8.33 9.39 -6.51
CA ILE A 46 8.33 10.07 -5.21
C ILE A 46 9.36 11.21 -5.17
N ARG A 47 10.55 10.99 -5.71
CA ARG A 47 11.59 12.06 -5.77
C ARG A 47 11.15 13.27 -6.60
N HIS A 48 10.31 13.08 -7.63
CA HIS A 48 9.72 14.21 -8.37
C HIS A 48 8.62 14.89 -7.54
N LEU A 49 7.77 14.15 -6.85
CA LEU A 49 6.77 14.71 -5.91
C LEU A 49 7.43 15.55 -4.82
N MET A 50 8.58 15.12 -4.31
CA MET A 50 9.33 15.83 -3.28
C MET A 50 10.21 16.98 -3.82
N GLY A 51 10.21 17.21 -5.16
CA GLY A 51 11.06 18.22 -5.78
C GLY A 51 12.55 17.92 -5.64
N PHE A 52 12.96 16.65 -5.50
CA PHE A 52 14.36 16.24 -5.49
C PHE A 52 14.91 15.99 -6.91
N LEU A 53 14.01 15.81 -7.86
CA LEU A 53 14.34 15.59 -9.27
C LEU A 53 13.49 16.51 -10.15
N LYS A 54 14.14 17.17 -11.12
CA LYS A 54 13.43 17.93 -12.15
C LYS A 54 12.93 16.99 -13.25
N PRO A 55 11.65 17.08 -13.66
CA PRO A 55 11.14 16.34 -14.79
C PRO A 55 11.96 16.60 -16.08
N GLN A 56 12.20 15.56 -16.87
CA GLN A 56 12.73 15.75 -18.24
C GLN A 56 11.62 16.10 -19.21
N ILE A 57 10.46 15.43 -19.04
CA ILE A 57 9.24 15.69 -19.79
C ILE A 57 8.07 15.63 -18.80
N GLY A 58 7.04 16.42 -19.05
CA GLY A 58 5.84 16.45 -18.23
C GLY A 58 5.92 17.39 -17.04
N SER A 59 4.96 17.29 -16.15
CA SER A 59 4.84 18.13 -14.95
C SER A 59 4.39 17.33 -13.74
N VAL A 60 4.75 17.82 -12.56
CA VAL A 60 4.30 17.27 -11.27
C VAL A 60 3.88 18.42 -10.38
N ARG A 61 2.64 18.37 -9.88
CA ARG A 61 2.06 19.42 -9.06
C ARG A 61 1.44 18.88 -7.79
N ILE A 62 1.53 19.65 -6.73
CA ILE A 62 0.82 19.41 -5.46
C ILE A 62 0.12 20.71 -5.08
N ASN A 63 -1.20 20.63 -4.87
CA ASN A 63 -2.06 21.78 -4.57
C ASN A 63 -1.91 22.93 -5.61
N GLY A 64 -1.77 22.55 -6.89
CA GLY A 64 -1.57 23.48 -8.01
C GLY A 64 -0.16 24.04 -8.16
N MET A 65 0.72 23.85 -7.18
CA MET A 65 2.13 24.31 -7.19
C MET A 65 3.04 23.30 -7.91
N ASP A 66 4.03 23.79 -8.65
CA ASP A 66 5.03 22.96 -9.32
C ASP A 66 6.00 22.35 -8.30
N CYS A 67 6.15 21.03 -8.30
CA CYS A 67 6.97 20.33 -7.30
C CYS A 67 8.45 20.66 -7.37
N TRP A 68 8.98 21.09 -8.53
CA TRP A 68 10.37 21.51 -8.65
C TRP A 68 10.58 22.98 -8.26
N GLU A 69 9.77 23.87 -8.85
CA GLU A 69 9.93 25.31 -8.65
C GLU A 69 9.50 25.77 -7.25
N ASP A 70 8.38 25.22 -6.74
CA ASP A 70 7.78 25.57 -5.44
C ASP A 70 8.13 24.57 -4.33
N SER A 71 9.19 23.78 -4.48
CA SER A 71 9.50 22.66 -3.59
C SER A 71 9.62 23.05 -2.11
N ALA A 72 10.08 24.27 -1.80
CA ALA A 72 10.24 24.75 -0.44
C ALA A 72 8.87 24.95 0.26
N GLU A 73 7.88 25.50 -0.45
CA GLU A 73 6.53 25.71 0.07
C GLU A 73 5.77 24.38 0.20
N ILE A 74 5.90 23.51 -0.81
CA ILE A 74 5.28 22.19 -0.82
C ILE A 74 5.76 21.34 0.37
N LYS A 75 7.05 21.36 0.69
CA LYS A 75 7.63 20.60 1.81
C LYS A 75 7.09 21.02 3.18
N LYS A 76 6.57 22.22 3.34
CA LYS A 76 5.94 22.68 4.57
C LYS A 76 4.60 21.97 4.85
N MET A 77 3.95 21.44 3.81
CA MET A 77 2.65 20.77 3.90
C MET A 77 2.75 19.24 3.92
N ILE A 78 3.94 18.69 3.72
CA ILE A 78 4.15 17.26 3.51
C ILE A 78 4.90 16.62 4.65
N GLY A 79 4.39 15.50 5.17
CA GLY A 79 5.17 14.53 5.91
C GLY A 79 5.77 13.51 4.93
N TYR A 80 7.09 13.34 4.95
CA TYR A 80 7.80 12.44 4.05
C TYR A 80 8.57 11.36 4.80
N THR A 81 8.31 10.10 4.46
CA THR A 81 9.13 8.96 4.89
C THR A 81 9.95 8.46 3.69
N PRO A 82 11.29 8.54 3.73
CA PRO A 82 12.14 8.01 2.66
C PRO A 82 12.25 6.49 2.71
N GLY A 83 12.43 5.84 1.54
CA GLY A 83 12.63 4.39 1.45
C GLY A 83 13.97 3.92 2.03
N GLU A 84 15.00 4.78 1.97
CA GLU A 84 16.29 4.56 2.64
C GLU A 84 16.48 5.62 3.71
N ILE A 85 16.53 5.16 4.96
CA ILE A 85 16.61 6.05 6.11
C ILE A 85 18.07 6.33 6.45
N ALA A 86 18.45 7.59 6.30
CA ALA A 86 19.70 8.15 6.80
C ALA A 86 19.39 9.27 7.78
N PHE A 87 19.87 9.14 9.01
CA PHE A 87 19.72 10.17 10.01
C PHE A 87 20.94 11.11 10.03
N PRO A 88 20.74 12.38 10.37
CA PRO A 88 21.85 13.29 10.69
C PRO A 88 22.59 12.79 11.94
N ASP A 89 23.71 13.43 12.26
CA ASP A 89 24.51 13.06 13.42
C ASP A 89 23.80 13.50 14.70
N ALA A 90 23.02 12.58 15.28
CA ALA A 90 22.36 12.72 16.58
C ALA A 90 22.66 11.49 17.43
N PRO A 91 22.93 11.66 18.76
CA PRO A 91 23.31 10.56 19.63
C PRO A 91 22.20 9.53 19.83
N THR A 92 20.95 9.99 19.98
CA THR A 92 19.78 9.14 20.24
C THR A 92 18.60 9.53 19.36
N GLY A 93 17.62 8.62 19.24
CA GLY A 93 16.34 8.91 18.59
C GLY A 93 15.59 10.07 19.25
N THR A 94 15.65 10.17 20.58
CA THR A 94 15.03 11.28 21.33
C THR A 94 15.60 12.64 20.90
N GLU A 95 16.91 12.75 20.81
CA GLU A 95 17.56 14.01 20.39
C GLU A 95 17.27 14.33 18.93
N PHE A 96 17.25 13.32 18.05
CA PHE A 96 16.85 13.51 16.67
C PHE A 96 15.40 14.03 16.57
N LEU A 97 14.44 13.41 17.25
CA LEU A 97 13.04 13.84 17.22
C LEU A 97 12.88 15.25 17.83
N LYS A 98 13.64 15.59 18.86
CA LYS A 98 13.66 16.94 19.44
C LYS A 98 14.20 17.97 18.44
N GLN A 99 15.29 17.68 17.75
CA GLN A 99 15.82 18.55 16.70
C GLN A 99 14.80 18.73 15.54
N GLN A 100 14.10 17.66 15.15
CA GLN A 100 13.04 17.76 14.15
C GLN A 100 11.89 18.65 14.64
N ALA A 101 11.46 18.50 15.88
CA ALA A 101 10.42 19.36 16.48
C ALA A 101 10.83 20.83 16.47
N GLU A 102 12.07 21.15 16.82
CA GLU A 102 12.60 22.51 16.80
C GLU A 102 12.60 23.10 15.39
N LEU A 103 13.06 22.31 14.39
CA LEU A 103 13.06 22.73 12.97
C LEU A 103 11.63 22.97 12.43
N LEU A 104 10.66 22.20 12.89
CA LEU A 104 9.25 22.34 12.51
C LEU A 104 8.50 23.38 13.37
N GLY A 105 9.15 23.96 14.38
CA GLY A 105 8.54 24.93 15.31
C GLY A 105 7.48 24.31 16.23
N LEU A 106 7.53 22.99 16.46
CA LEU A 106 6.57 22.26 17.30
C LEU A 106 6.87 22.52 18.78
N LYS A 107 5.85 22.95 19.52
CA LYS A 107 5.91 23.13 20.97
C LYS A 107 5.28 21.97 21.75
N ASP A 108 4.38 21.24 21.09
CA ASP A 108 3.66 20.11 21.66
C ASP A 108 4.09 18.79 20.98
N MET A 109 4.54 17.86 21.79
CA MET A 109 4.99 16.53 21.35
C MET A 109 3.97 15.42 21.69
N THR A 110 2.78 15.78 22.15
CA THR A 110 1.76 14.80 22.57
C THR A 110 1.43 13.81 21.47
N TYR A 111 1.25 14.31 20.24
CA TYR A 111 0.97 13.45 19.10
C TYR A 111 2.15 12.54 18.74
N ALA A 112 3.37 13.08 18.73
CA ALA A 112 4.59 12.28 18.53
C ALA A 112 4.71 11.17 19.58
N ASN A 113 4.46 11.47 20.85
CA ASN A 113 4.50 10.49 21.93
C ASN A 113 3.44 9.39 21.74
N THR A 114 2.23 9.74 21.31
CA THR A 114 1.19 8.75 20.96
C THR A 114 1.68 7.78 19.86
N ILE A 115 2.35 8.29 18.82
CA ILE A 115 2.89 7.42 17.75
C ILE A 115 4.06 6.57 18.27
N ILE A 116 4.93 7.12 19.13
CA ILE A 116 6.02 6.37 19.78
C ILE A 116 5.46 5.18 20.56
N GLU A 117 4.41 5.40 21.36
CA GLU A 117 3.76 4.36 22.16
C GLU A 117 3.12 3.28 21.26
N LYS A 118 2.32 3.70 20.26
CA LYS A 118 1.69 2.77 19.29
C LYS A 118 2.72 1.89 18.60
N LEU A 119 3.85 2.47 18.17
CA LEU A 119 4.92 1.74 17.49
C LEU A 119 5.87 1.00 18.44
N GLN A 120 5.66 1.09 19.77
CA GLN A 120 6.55 0.50 20.77
C GLN A 120 8.03 0.87 20.51
N LEU A 121 8.28 2.15 20.19
CA LEU A 121 9.62 2.64 19.91
C LEU A 121 10.32 3.04 21.22
N ASP A 122 11.53 2.53 21.45
CA ASP A 122 12.44 3.12 22.42
C ASP A 122 13.27 4.22 21.73
N PRO A 123 12.91 5.50 21.89
CA PRO A 123 13.63 6.58 21.24
C PRO A 123 14.94 6.92 21.94
N THR A 124 15.21 6.41 23.16
CA THR A 124 16.44 6.68 23.91
C THR A 124 17.64 5.91 23.37
N ALA A 125 17.40 4.90 22.53
CA ALA A 125 18.43 4.10 21.92
C ALA A 125 19.38 4.95 21.05
N ASN A 126 20.67 4.54 21.00
CA ASN A 126 21.66 5.19 20.15
C ASN A 126 21.28 5.05 18.67
N LEU A 127 21.13 6.17 17.98
CA LEU A 127 20.59 6.23 16.63
C LEU A 127 21.41 5.41 15.59
N LYS A 128 22.76 5.41 15.73
CA LYS A 128 23.66 4.64 14.86
C LYS A 128 23.51 3.13 15.07
N ARG A 129 23.15 2.70 16.29
CA ARG A 129 23.01 1.30 16.69
C ARG A 129 21.58 0.76 16.56
N MET A 130 20.61 1.60 16.23
CA MET A 130 19.22 1.17 16.01
C MET A 130 19.16 0.11 14.91
N SER A 131 18.35 -0.92 15.14
CA SER A 131 17.98 -1.89 14.10
C SER A 131 17.25 -1.19 12.94
N LYS A 132 17.16 -1.86 11.78
CA LYS A 132 16.43 -1.31 10.63
C LYS A 132 14.98 -0.95 11.01
N GLY A 133 14.31 -1.82 11.78
CA GLY A 133 12.92 -1.59 12.24
C GLY A 133 12.82 -0.39 13.20
N MET A 134 13.76 -0.22 14.14
CA MET A 134 13.78 0.95 15.01
C MET A 134 13.99 2.25 14.23
N LYS A 135 14.91 2.25 13.25
CA LYS A 135 15.12 3.39 12.37
C LYS A 135 13.84 3.73 11.59
N GLN A 136 13.16 2.70 11.08
CA GLN A 136 11.89 2.89 10.37
C GLN A 136 10.83 3.52 11.27
N LYS A 137 10.64 2.98 12.47
CA LYS A 137 9.70 3.56 13.47
C LYS A 137 10.04 5.02 13.78
N THR A 138 11.33 5.33 13.98
CA THR A 138 11.78 6.72 14.24
C THR A 138 11.47 7.66 13.06
N ALA A 139 11.66 7.20 11.82
CA ALA A 139 11.32 7.99 10.64
C ALA A 139 9.81 8.21 10.51
N ILE A 140 8.98 7.20 10.80
CA ILE A 140 7.52 7.32 10.83
C ILE A 140 7.08 8.36 11.86
N VAL A 141 7.64 8.32 13.08
CA VAL A 141 7.33 9.34 14.11
C VAL A 141 7.69 10.73 13.61
N ALA A 142 8.90 10.92 13.05
CA ALA A 142 9.33 12.21 12.50
C ALA A 142 8.45 12.71 11.36
N THR A 143 7.92 11.79 10.53
CA THR A 143 7.00 12.12 9.43
C THR A 143 5.65 12.61 9.93
N LEU A 144 5.12 11.99 10.99
CA LEU A 144 3.76 12.24 11.47
C LEU A 144 3.69 13.33 12.55
N MET A 145 4.79 13.62 13.26
CA MET A 145 4.79 14.46 14.45
C MET A 145 4.24 15.88 14.25
N ALA A 146 4.36 16.43 13.06
CA ALA A 146 3.82 17.75 12.71
C ALA A 146 2.36 17.71 12.25
N ASP A 147 1.73 16.54 12.27
CA ASP A 147 0.34 16.30 11.83
C ASP A 147 0.02 16.86 10.42
N PRO A 148 0.89 16.63 9.40
CA PRO A 148 0.73 17.24 8.08
C PRO A 148 -0.51 16.74 7.35
N ASP A 149 -1.08 17.56 6.45
CA ASP A 149 -2.26 17.21 5.66
C ASP A 149 -1.97 16.20 4.54
N ILE A 150 -0.72 16.15 4.09
CA ILE A 150 -0.27 15.30 2.98
C ILE A 150 0.85 14.39 3.49
N LEU A 151 0.73 13.10 3.23
CA LEU A 151 1.76 12.12 3.54
C LEU A 151 2.30 11.48 2.25
N ILE A 152 3.61 11.52 2.07
CA ILE A 152 4.33 10.82 1.00
C ILE A 152 5.25 9.80 1.63
N LEU A 153 4.94 8.50 1.43
CA LEU A 153 5.56 7.40 2.15
C LEU A 153 6.22 6.45 1.13
N ASP A 154 7.55 6.37 1.16
CA ASP A 154 8.30 5.44 0.30
C ASP A 154 8.65 4.17 1.06
N GLU A 155 7.92 3.08 0.77
CA GLU A 155 8.06 1.76 1.40
C GLU A 155 8.11 1.82 2.95
N PRO A 156 7.13 2.45 3.61
CA PRO A 156 7.20 2.84 5.01
C PRO A 156 7.25 1.66 6.01
N THR A 157 6.90 0.46 5.57
CA THR A 157 6.87 -0.74 6.44
C THR A 157 8.11 -1.62 6.31
N THR A 158 9.05 -1.22 5.44
CA THR A 158 10.28 -1.98 5.22
C THR A 158 11.11 -2.10 6.50
N GLY A 159 11.31 -3.34 6.97
CA GLY A 159 12.05 -3.63 8.21
C GLY A 159 11.21 -3.68 9.47
N LEU A 160 9.91 -3.40 9.40
CA LEU A 160 8.98 -3.64 10.50
C LEU A 160 8.62 -5.12 10.58
N ASP A 161 8.46 -5.62 11.81
CA ASP A 161 7.87 -6.93 12.06
C ASP A 161 6.36 -6.93 11.75
N PRO A 162 5.71 -8.11 11.61
CA PRO A 162 4.30 -8.20 11.23
C PRO A 162 3.34 -7.45 12.17
N LEU A 163 3.62 -7.45 13.48
CA LEU A 163 2.77 -6.78 14.46
C LEU A 163 2.84 -5.25 14.28
N MET A 164 4.04 -4.74 14.11
CA MET A 164 4.25 -3.29 13.91
C MET A 164 3.77 -2.81 12.53
N ARG A 165 3.77 -3.68 11.51
CA ARG A 165 3.11 -3.36 10.23
C ARG A 165 1.60 -3.20 10.41
N ALA A 166 0.96 -4.13 11.13
CA ALA A 166 -0.47 -4.02 11.42
C ALA A 166 -0.79 -2.73 12.19
N GLU A 167 0.04 -2.37 13.17
CA GLU A 167 -0.14 -1.12 13.90
C GLU A 167 0.08 0.12 13.02
N PHE A 168 1.05 0.10 12.11
CA PHE A 168 1.22 1.17 11.14
C PHE A 168 0.00 1.32 10.21
N VAL A 169 -0.60 0.21 9.77
CA VAL A 169 -1.85 0.22 9.01
C VAL A 169 -2.97 0.88 9.81
N ASN A 170 -3.07 0.59 11.12
CA ASN A 170 -4.03 1.24 12.02
C ASN A 170 -3.79 2.76 12.09
N ILE A 171 -2.52 3.17 12.26
CA ILE A 171 -2.15 4.59 12.25
C ILE A 171 -2.57 5.26 10.94
N LEU A 172 -2.28 4.66 9.78
CA LEU A 172 -2.68 5.23 8.49
C LEU A 172 -4.20 5.32 8.33
N ASN A 173 -4.95 4.33 8.83
CA ASN A 173 -6.41 4.38 8.82
C ASN A 173 -6.96 5.49 9.71
N ASP A 174 -6.29 5.81 10.83
CA ASP A 174 -6.66 6.94 11.67
C ASP A 174 -6.34 8.27 10.96
N GLU A 175 -5.20 8.38 10.27
CA GLU A 175 -4.87 9.56 9.45
C GLU A 175 -5.87 9.77 8.30
N LYS A 176 -6.27 8.68 7.65
CA LYS A 176 -7.32 8.69 6.62
C LYS A 176 -8.64 9.24 7.15
N LYS A 177 -9.07 8.81 8.36
CA LYS A 177 -10.30 9.32 9.01
C LYS A 177 -10.23 10.81 9.30
N LYS A 178 -9.03 11.37 9.52
CA LYS A 178 -8.81 12.81 9.65
C LYS A 178 -8.93 13.56 8.31
N GLY A 179 -9.09 12.86 7.18
CA GLY A 179 -9.20 13.43 5.84
C GLY A 179 -7.86 13.76 5.18
N LYS A 180 -6.76 13.20 5.66
CA LYS A 180 -5.42 13.40 5.08
C LYS A 180 -5.31 12.72 3.73
N THR A 181 -4.52 13.30 2.85
CA THR A 181 -4.16 12.70 1.55
C THR A 181 -2.86 11.94 1.70
N ILE A 182 -2.85 10.67 1.30
CA ILE A 182 -1.71 9.80 1.50
C ILE A 182 -1.29 9.17 0.17
N PHE A 183 -0.04 9.36 -0.23
CA PHE A 183 0.60 8.62 -1.31
C PHE A 183 1.62 7.64 -0.72
N MET A 184 1.40 6.36 -0.92
CA MET A 184 2.25 5.32 -0.33
C MET A 184 2.77 4.37 -1.41
N SER A 185 4.10 4.24 -1.53
CA SER A 185 4.68 3.15 -2.31
C SER A 185 4.80 1.88 -1.46
N SER A 186 4.57 0.73 -2.08
CA SER A 186 4.80 -0.58 -1.45
C SER A 186 5.11 -1.64 -2.50
N HIS A 187 5.82 -2.69 -2.10
CA HIS A 187 5.91 -3.94 -2.86
C HIS A 187 4.98 -5.03 -2.27
N MET A 188 4.23 -4.72 -1.21
CA MET A 188 3.32 -5.61 -0.51
C MET A 188 1.86 -5.25 -0.81
N PHE A 189 1.19 -6.10 -1.57
CA PHE A 189 -0.20 -5.88 -1.96
C PHE A 189 -1.17 -5.85 -0.77
N GLU A 190 -0.94 -6.67 0.24
CA GLU A 190 -1.79 -6.78 1.42
C GLU A 190 -1.91 -5.45 2.18
N GLU A 191 -0.79 -4.75 2.38
CA GLU A 191 -0.78 -3.44 3.05
C GLU A 191 -1.65 -2.42 2.32
N VAL A 192 -1.46 -2.36 1.01
CA VAL A 192 -2.15 -1.41 0.13
C VAL A 192 -3.64 -1.75 0.04
N GLU A 193 -3.98 -3.03 0.01
CA GLU A 193 -5.37 -3.50 -0.02
C GLU A 193 -6.15 -3.11 1.25
N HIS A 194 -5.47 -3.01 2.39
CA HIS A 194 -6.11 -2.66 3.67
C HIS A 194 -6.14 -1.16 3.97
N THR A 195 -5.35 -0.35 3.27
CA THR A 195 -5.23 1.09 3.56
C THR A 195 -5.72 1.98 2.43
N CYS A 196 -5.47 1.62 1.18
CA CYS A 196 -5.65 2.50 0.03
C CYS A 196 -7.04 2.44 -0.57
N ASP A 197 -7.50 3.58 -1.10
CA ASP A 197 -8.76 3.68 -1.86
C ASP A 197 -8.54 3.28 -3.31
N LYS A 198 -7.42 3.72 -3.89
CA LYS A 198 -6.97 3.38 -5.24
C LYS A 198 -5.54 2.91 -5.23
N VAL A 199 -5.21 2.12 -6.22
CA VAL A 199 -3.88 1.55 -6.41
C VAL A 199 -3.47 1.64 -7.87
N ALA A 200 -2.26 2.13 -8.12
CA ALA A 200 -1.59 2.00 -9.41
C ALA A 200 -0.51 0.92 -9.35
N LEU A 201 -0.47 0.07 -10.37
CA LEU A 201 0.64 -0.85 -10.61
C LEU A 201 1.64 -0.22 -11.55
N ILE A 202 2.88 -0.11 -11.11
CA ILE A 202 4.01 0.30 -11.95
C ILE A 202 4.92 -0.91 -12.25
N LYS A 203 5.30 -1.06 -13.52
CA LYS A 203 6.26 -2.05 -14.00
C LYS A 203 7.12 -1.42 -15.09
N ASP A 204 8.43 -1.67 -15.04
CA ASP A 204 9.40 -1.18 -16.03
C ASP A 204 9.25 0.33 -16.34
N GLY A 205 9.01 1.12 -15.29
CA GLY A 205 8.84 2.56 -15.38
C GLY A 205 7.51 3.04 -15.97
N GLN A 206 6.51 2.19 -16.17
CA GLN A 206 5.21 2.54 -16.72
C GLN A 206 4.07 2.10 -15.82
N ILE A 207 2.97 2.87 -15.79
CA ILE A 207 1.74 2.46 -15.12
C ILE A 207 1.01 1.46 -16.01
N ILE A 208 0.80 0.25 -15.48
CA ILE A 208 0.08 -0.83 -16.17
C ILE A 208 -1.42 -0.75 -15.93
N ALA A 209 -1.80 -0.44 -14.69
CA ALA A 209 -3.20 -0.35 -14.31
C ALA A 209 -3.38 0.61 -13.12
N VAL A 210 -4.54 1.25 -13.08
CA VAL A 210 -5.04 1.99 -11.89
C VAL A 210 -6.42 1.43 -11.57
N LYS A 211 -6.63 1.03 -10.31
CA LYS A 211 -7.91 0.43 -9.86
C LYS A 211 -8.28 0.92 -8.47
N SER A 212 -9.58 1.05 -8.23
CA SER A 212 -10.13 1.15 -6.88
C SER A 212 -9.97 -0.20 -6.16
N THR A 213 -9.54 -0.15 -4.90
CA THR A 213 -9.46 -1.36 -4.05
C THR A 213 -10.83 -1.98 -3.82
N LEU A 214 -11.89 -1.15 -3.80
CA LEU A 214 -13.27 -1.61 -3.70
C LEU A 214 -13.70 -2.40 -4.95
N GLU A 215 -13.39 -1.91 -6.16
CA GLU A 215 -13.71 -2.62 -7.41
C GLU A 215 -13.04 -4.00 -7.47
N VAL A 216 -11.81 -4.11 -6.98
CA VAL A 216 -11.11 -5.40 -6.94
C VAL A 216 -11.74 -6.35 -5.92
N LYS A 217 -12.13 -5.85 -4.74
CA LYS A 217 -12.79 -6.64 -3.69
C LYS A 217 -14.20 -7.09 -4.07
N HIS A 218 -14.92 -6.28 -4.85
CA HIS A 218 -16.28 -6.57 -5.31
C HIS A 218 -16.31 -7.26 -6.68
N ASN A 219 -15.38 -8.17 -6.92
CA ASN A 219 -15.47 -9.03 -8.10
C ASN A 219 -16.75 -9.89 -8.01
N GLU A 220 -17.58 -9.81 -9.04
CA GLU A 220 -18.84 -10.61 -9.12
C GLU A 220 -18.58 -12.12 -9.27
N GLU A 221 -17.39 -12.50 -9.72
CA GLU A 221 -16.94 -13.89 -9.77
C GLU A 221 -16.30 -14.30 -8.44
N LYS A 222 -16.92 -15.25 -7.76
CA LYS A 222 -16.44 -15.81 -6.50
C LYS A 222 -15.85 -17.19 -6.70
N THR A 223 -14.81 -17.48 -5.97
CA THR A 223 -14.18 -18.81 -6.01
C THR A 223 -14.29 -19.45 -4.64
N TYR A 224 -14.95 -20.60 -4.59
CA TYR A 224 -15.10 -21.39 -3.35
C TYR A 224 -14.27 -22.66 -3.41
N LYS A 225 -13.49 -22.91 -2.37
CA LYS A 225 -12.83 -24.18 -2.11
C LYS A 225 -13.74 -25.01 -1.19
N ILE A 226 -14.11 -26.21 -1.64
CA ILE A 226 -15.02 -27.12 -0.95
C ILE A 226 -14.30 -28.46 -0.75
N GLU A 227 -14.29 -28.99 0.47
CA GLU A 227 -13.80 -30.34 0.78
C GLU A 227 -14.97 -31.20 1.28
N PHE A 228 -15.16 -32.35 0.65
CA PHE A 228 -16.18 -33.30 1.02
C PHE A 228 -15.65 -34.34 2.01
N THR A 229 -16.53 -34.86 2.87
CA THR A 229 -16.18 -35.85 3.86
C THR A 229 -15.89 -37.23 3.19
N SER A 230 -16.62 -37.55 2.12
CA SER A 230 -16.48 -38.81 1.39
C SER A 230 -16.01 -38.59 -0.06
N HIS A 231 -15.34 -39.61 -0.62
CA HIS A 231 -14.99 -39.65 -2.02
C HIS A 231 -16.21 -39.75 -2.93
N GLU A 232 -17.26 -40.42 -2.46
CA GLU A 232 -18.56 -40.58 -3.17
C GLU A 232 -19.21 -39.19 -3.38
N ASP A 233 -19.28 -38.37 -2.34
CA ASP A 233 -19.81 -36.99 -2.44
C ASP A 233 -18.97 -36.13 -3.36
N TYR A 234 -17.65 -36.26 -3.29
CA TYR A 234 -16.74 -35.56 -4.23
C TYR A 234 -17.05 -35.91 -5.70
N GLN A 235 -17.13 -37.22 -6.02
CA GLN A 235 -17.43 -37.67 -7.40
C GLN A 235 -18.82 -37.23 -7.86
N ARG A 236 -19.83 -37.35 -6.98
CA ARG A 236 -21.18 -36.88 -7.26
C ARG A 236 -21.24 -35.39 -7.53
N PHE A 237 -20.49 -34.57 -6.76
CA PHE A 237 -20.46 -33.13 -6.95
C PHE A 237 -19.85 -32.73 -8.30
N LEU A 238 -18.87 -33.47 -8.82
CA LEU A 238 -18.30 -33.24 -10.14
C LEU A 238 -19.30 -33.37 -11.31
N THR A 239 -20.44 -34.03 -11.08
CA THR A 239 -21.52 -34.13 -12.07
C THR A 239 -22.51 -32.96 -12.04
N GLU A 240 -22.42 -32.10 -11.02
CA GLU A 240 -23.24 -30.89 -10.91
C GLU A 240 -22.82 -29.82 -11.92
N PRO A 241 -23.75 -28.95 -12.36
CA PRO A 241 -23.49 -27.96 -13.40
C PRO A 241 -22.71 -26.72 -12.90
N PHE A 242 -21.64 -26.94 -12.16
CA PHE A 242 -20.76 -25.86 -11.69
C PHE A 242 -19.42 -25.85 -12.42
N ASN A 243 -18.86 -24.66 -12.57
CA ASN A 243 -17.54 -24.50 -13.18
C ASN A 243 -16.44 -24.85 -12.15
N CYS A 244 -16.00 -26.11 -12.14
CA CYS A 244 -14.90 -26.59 -11.31
C CYS A 244 -13.57 -26.22 -11.99
N VAL A 245 -12.86 -25.22 -11.47
CA VAL A 245 -11.60 -24.70 -12.02
C VAL A 245 -10.36 -25.45 -11.54
N ASP A 246 -10.46 -26.17 -10.41
CA ASP A 246 -9.42 -27.05 -9.89
C ASP A 246 -10.05 -28.24 -9.16
N GLN A 247 -9.41 -29.42 -9.25
CA GLN A 247 -9.89 -30.67 -8.67
C GLN A 247 -8.72 -31.38 -8.00
N ARG A 248 -8.91 -31.73 -6.70
CA ARG A 248 -7.89 -32.42 -5.89
C ARG A 248 -8.47 -33.69 -5.31
N GLU A 249 -8.51 -34.72 -6.14
CA GLU A 249 -9.11 -36.00 -5.83
C GLU A 249 -8.60 -36.62 -4.52
N SER A 250 -7.28 -36.59 -4.29
CA SER A 250 -6.65 -37.13 -3.07
C SER A 250 -7.11 -36.48 -1.78
N GLN A 251 -7.72 -35.32 -1.87
CA GLN A 251 -8.24 -34.54 -0.74
C GLN A 251 -9.76 -34.41 -0.75
N ASN A 252 -10.46 -35.01 -1.71
CA ASN A 252 -11.90 -34.82 -1.96
C ASN A 252 -12.27 -33.32 -2.06
N GLN A 253 -11.40 -32.50 -2.72
CA GLN A 253 -11.57 -31.05 -2.81
C GLN A 253 -11.85 -30.60 -4.23
N VAL A 254 -12.73 -29.63 -4.35
CA VAL A 254 -12.98 -28.90 -5.59
C VAL A 254 -12.82 -27.40 -5.36
N ILE A 255 -12.43 -26.69 -6.41
CA ILE A 255 -12.49 -25.22 -6.45
C ILE A 255 -13.50 -24.85 -7.53
N VAL A 256 -14.57 -24.18 -7.10
CA VAL A 256 -15.68 -23.77 -7.95
C VAL A 256 -15.63 -22.29 -8.18
N ASN A 257 -15.71 -21.86 -9.45
CA ASN A 257 -15.91 -20.46 -9.80
C ASN A 257 -17.40 -20.22 -10.07
N ILE A 258 -17.96 -19.19 -9.42
CA ILE A 258 -19.39 -18.91 -9.48
C ILE A 258 -19.66 -17.40 -9.41
N HIS A 259 -20.59 -16.94 -10.24
CA HIS A 259 -21.08 -15.57 -10.21
C HIS A 259 -21.97 -15.34 -8.98
N ASP A 260 -21.87 -14.19 -8.32
CA ASP A 260 -22.61 -13.83 -7.09
C ASP A 260 -24.10 -14.14 -7.15
N ARG A 261 -24.77 -13.88 -8.27
CA ARG A 261 -26.20 -14.19 -8.47
C ARG A 261 -26.55 -15.66 -8.33
N HIS A 262 -25.58 -16.57 -8.48
CA HIS A 262 -25.79 -18.02 -8.43
C HIS A 262 -25.33 -18.65 -7.11
N ILE A 263 -24.86 -17.86 -6.15
CA ILE A 263 -24.34 -18.35 -4.87
C ILE A 263 -25.40 -19.14 -4.09
N ASN A 264 -26.65 -18.69 -4.10
CA ASN A 264 -27.75 -19.39 -3.46
C ASN A 264 -28.03 -20.75 -4.11
N THR A 265 -27.79 -20.92 -5.40
CA THR A 265 -27.93 -22.18 -6.10
C THR A 265 -26.86 -23.15 -5.64
N LEU A 266 -25.60 -22.70 -5.51
CA LEU A 266 -24.52 -23.52 -4.95
C LEU A 266 -24.88 -24.01 -3.54
N PHE A 267 -25.29 -23.12 -2.63
CA PHE A 267 -25.66 -23.52 -1.27
C PHE A 267 -26.89 -24.43 -1.20
N LYS A 268 -27.85 -24.32 -2.11
CA LYS A 268 -28.98 -25.27 -2.18
C LYS A 268 -28.52 -26.67 -2.55
N VAL A 269 -27.64 -26.79 -3.55
CA VAL A 269 -27.08 -28.08 -3.96
C VAL A 269 -26.24 -28.66 -2.85
N LEU A 270 -25.37 -27.88 -2.22
CA LEU A 270 -24.47 -28.32 -1.15
C LEU A 270 -25.22 -28.89 0.09
N LYS A 271 -26.51 -28.59 0.29
CA LYS A 271 -27.32 -29.20 1.35
C LYS A 271 -27.48 -30.75 1.23
N GLY A 272 -27.28 -31.27 0.02
CA GLY A 272 -27.35 -32.72 -0.25
C GLY A 272 -26.00 -33.45 -0.09
N TYR A 273 -24.98 -32.79 0.45
CA TYR A 273 -23.61 -33.29 0.56
C TYR A 273 -23.06 -33.15 1.97
N GLU A 274 -22.23 -34.09 2.39
CA GLU A 274 -21.48 -33.96 3.64
C GLU A 274 -20.19 -33.21 3.42
N ILE A 275 -20.19 -31.93 3.85
CA ILE A 275 -19.07 -30.98 3.63
C ILE A 275 -18.21 -30.97 4.88
N LYS A 276 -16.91 -31.19 4.71
CA LYS A 276 -15.91 -31.06 5.76
C LYS A 276 -15.56 -29.60 6.02
N PHE A 277 -15.33 -28.81 4.96
CA PHE A 277 -15.24 -27.35 5.03
C PHE A 277 -15.55 -26.69 3.68
N ILE A 278 -15.97 -25.44 3.75
CA ILE A 278 -16.08 -24.52 2.62
C ILE A 278 -15.42 -23.20 2.97
N THR A 279 -14.64 -22.65 2.05
CA THR A 279 -14.01 -21.34 2.22
C THR A 279 -14.02 -20.57 0.90
N GLU A 280 -14.23 -19.27 0.98
CA GLU A 280 -14.07 -18.38 -0.16
C GLU A 280 -12.58 -18.10 -0.40
N ASN A 281 -12.10 -18.38 -1.61
CA ASN A 281 -10.81 -17.90 -2.09
C ASN A 281 -10.96 -16.48 -2.58
N LYS A 282 -10.85 -15.52 -1.68
CA LYS A 282 -10.99 -14.09 -2.00
C LYS A 282 -10.13 -13.69 -3.20
N TYR A 283 -10.70 -12.89 -4.07
CA TYR A 283 -9.96 -12.24 -5.13
C TYR A 283 -9.20 -11.06 -4.52
N THR A 284 -7.87 -11.11 -4.58
CA THR A 284 -6.99 -10.11 -3.97
C THR A 284 -6.36 -9.22 -5.04
N LEU A 285 -5.90 -8.04 -4.64
CA LEU A 285 -5.09 -7.16 -5.50
C LEU A 285 -3.91 -7.91 -6.11
N GLU A 286 -3.27 -8.78 -5.35
CA GLU A 286 -2.14 -9.57 -5.83
C GLU A 286 -2.57 -10.50 -6.99
N LYS A 287 -3.69 -11.21 -6.85
CA LYS A 287 -4.22 -12.07 -7.92
C LYS A 287 -4.58 -11.27 -9.16
N TYR A 288 -5.26 -10.13 -8.96
CA TYR A 288 -5.60 -9.22 -10.06
C TYR A 288 -4.35 -8.78 -10.82
N PHE A 289 -3.34 -8.28 -10.12
CA PHE A 289 -2.15 -7.79 -10.76
C PHE A 289 -1.29 -8.91 -11.37
N ARG A 290 -1.24 -10.09 -10.76
CA ARG A 290 -0.59 -11.27 -11.36
C ARG A 290 -1.22 -11.68 -12.70
N SER A 291 -2.52 -11.45 -12.89
CA SER A 291 -3.20 -11.73 -14.17
C SER A 291 -2.83 -10.76 -15.30
N LEU A 292 -2.17 -9.63 -14.97
CA LEU A 292 -1.70 -8.63 -15.94
C LEU A 292 -0.23 -8.85 -16.36
N TYR A 293 0.46 -9.84 -15.76
CA TYR A 293 1.86 -10.18 -16.09
C TYR A 293 1.94 -11.30 -17.13
#